data_4d265d5126519694ad70686acfa35835
#
_entry.id   4d265d5126519694ad70686acfa35835
#
_cell.length_a   1.000
_cell.length_b   1.000
_cell.length_c   1.000
_cell.angle_alpha   90.00
_cell.angle_beta   90.00
_cell.angle_gamma   90.00
#
_symmetry.space_group_name_H-M   'P 1'
#
loop_
_entity.id
_entity.type
_entity.pdbx_description
1 polymer ?
#
loop_
_entity_poly.entity_id
_entity_poly.type
_entity_poly.pdbx_seq_one_letter_code
_entity_poly.pdbx_strand_id
1 'polypeptide(L)'
;MVGAGKAEGSMDAGNMLKPALARGELHCVGATTLDEYRKYVEKDAALERRFQKVLVDEPSVDDTIAILRGLKERYEIHHGVEITDPAIVAAAELSHRYITDRFLPDKAIDLIDEAAARIKMEIDSKPEALDKLDRRLIQLKIEREAVKKEKDDASKKRLEHIEDEIERLEREYADLEEVWKA
;
A
#
# COMPACT_ATOMS: atom_id res chain seq x y z
N MET A 1 5.60 27.79 4.93
CA MET A 1 6.21 29.13 5.03
C MET A 1 5.19 30.18 5.46
N VAL A 2 4.13 30.39 4.72
CA VAL A 2 3.08 31.34 5.10
C VAL A 2 2.19 30.68 6.16
N GLY A 3 2.08 31.28 7.34
CA GLY A 3 1.29 30.74 8.45
C GLY A 3 1.98 29.70 9.33
N ALA A 4 3.20 29.29 9.06
CA ALA A 4 3.97 28.46 9.97
C ALA A 4 4.45 29.33 11.17
N GLY A 5 3.84 29.12 12.32
CA GLY A 5 4.19 29.85 13.54
C GLY A 5 3.15 30.88 14.02
N LYS A 6 1.89 30.78 13.59
CA LYS A 6 0.79 31.60 14.17
C LYS A 6 0.38 31.13 15.57
N ALA A 7 1.33 31.02 16.50
CA ALA A 7 1.04 31.17 17.91
C ALA A 7 1.30 32.64 18.28
N GLU A 8 0.45 33.24 19.09
CA GLU A 8 0.64 34.63 19.57
C GLU A 8 2.06 34.78 20.15
N GLY A 9 2.88 35.58 19.48
CA GLY A 9 4.25 35.89 19.91
C GLY A 9 5.40 35.18 19.18
N SER A 10 5.16 34.28 18.22
CA SER A 10 6.23 33.70 17.40
C SER A 10 6.45 34.50 16.12
N MET A 11 7.73 34.77 15.81
CA MET A 11 8.10 35.39 14.51
C MET A 11 7.67 34.47 13.36
N ASP A 12 6.85 34.99 12.45
CA ASP A 12 6.45 34.27 11.24
C ASP A 12 7.71 33.92 10.41
N ALA A 13 7.90 32.63 10.14
CA ALA A 13 9.02 32.12 9.36
C ALA A 13 9.10 32.83 7.98
N GLY A 14 7.97 33.23 7.41
CA GLY A 14 7.91 34.03 6.19
C GLY A 14 8.64 35.36 6.32
N ASN A 15 8.47 36.07 7.44
CA ASN A 15 9.13 37.36 7.68
C ASN A 15 10.65 37.22 7.86
N MET A 16 11.13 36.12 8.40
CA MET A 16 12.57 35.85 8.53
C MET A 16 13.25 35.60 7.17
N LEU A 17 12.55 34.97 6.23
CA LEU A 17 13.09 34.60 4.92
C LEU A 17 13.01 35.74 3.89
N LYS A 18 12.08 36.70 4.03
CA LYS A 18 11.89 37.83 3.11
C LYS A 18 13.18 38.63 2.84
N PRO A 19 14.03 38.97 3.83
CA PRO A 19 15.26 39.69 3.56
C PRO A 19 16.27 38.91 2.73
N ALA A 20 16.45 37.61 3.02
CA ALA A 20 17.37 36.75 2.29
C ALA A 20 16.90 36.50 0.83
N LEU A 21 15.59 36.29 0.63
CA LEU A 21 14.98 36.23 -0.68
C LEU A 21 15.14 37.55 -1.44
N ALA A 22 15.06 38.68 -0.72
CA ALA A 22 15.22 40.02 -1.31
C ALA A 22 16.61 40.27 -1.87
N ARG A 23 17.65 39.75 -1.19
CA ARG A 23 19.03 39.90 -1.59
C ARG A 23 19.51 38.82 -2.58
N GLY A 24 18.65 37.88 -2.96
CA GLY A 24 19.03 36.77 -3.82
C GLY A 24 19.95 35.74 -3.16
N GLU A 25 20.07 35.78 -1.83
CA GLU A 25 20.91 34.87 -1.04
C GLU A 25 20.25 33.49 -0.86
N LEU A 26 18.94 33.44 -1.07
CA LEU A 26 18.14 32.20 -0.91
C LEU A 26 17.39 31.88 -2.20
N HIS A 27 17.61 30.70 -2.75
CA HIS A 27 16.80 30.09 -3.78
C HIS A 27 15.74 29.22 -3.16
N CYS A 28 14.47 29.46 -3.47
CA CYS A 28 13.36 28.76 -2.86
C CYS A 28 12.36 28.31 -3.94
N VAL A 29 11.95 27.05 -3.88
CA VAL A 29 10.81 26.52 -4.63
C VAL A 29 9.72 26.20 -3.62
N GLY A 30 8.54 26.78 -3.80
CA GLY A 30 7.38 26.56 -2.94
C GLY A 30 6.25 25.94 -3.73
N ALA A 31 5.48 25.07 -3.08
CA ALA A 31 4.24 24.53 -3.62
C ALA A 31 3.06 24.97 -2.75
N THR A 32 1.94 25.29 -3.40
CA THR A 32 0.72 25.75 -2.75
C THR A 32 -0.47 25.53 -3.68
N THR A 33 -1.69 25.68 -3.18
CA THR A 33 -2.90 25.67 -4.01
C THR A 33 -3.17 27.08 -4.57
N LEU A 34 -3.98 27.16 -5.64
CA LEU A 34 -4.38 28.45 -6.22
C LEU A 34 -5.10 29.35 -5.20
N ASP A 35 -5.93 28.77 -4.35
CA ASP A 35 -6.69 29.52 -3.34
C ASP A 35 -5.79 30.03 -2.21
N GLU A 36 -4.84 29.23 -1.76
CA GLU A 36 -3.84 29.66 -0.77
C GLU A 36 -2.90 30.71 -1.36
N TYR A 37 -2.48 30.55 -2.63
CA TYR A 37 -1.67 31.53 -3.33
C TYR A 37 -2.37 32.91 -3.35
N ARG A 38 -3.63 32.95 -3.79
CA ARG A 38 -4.45 34.20 -3.83
C ARG A 38 -4.64 34.78 -2.43
N LYS A 39 -4.82 33.94 -1.43
CA LYS A 39 -5.10 34.38 -0.06
C LYS A 39 -3.88 34.93 0.66
N TYR A 40 -2.70 34.39 0.41
CA TYR A 40 -1.52 34.63 1.23
C TYR A 40 -0.32 35.19 0.45
N VAL A 41 -0.07 34.78 -0.78
CA VAL A 41 1.12 35.16 -1.54
C VAL A 41 0.83 36.39 -2.39
N GLU A 42 -0.26 36.41 -3.13
CA GLU A 42 -0.65 37.51 -4.02
C GLU A 42 -0.92 38.81 -3.28
N LYS A 43 -1.36 38.72 -2.02
CA LYS A 43 -1.58 39.90 -1.16
C LYS A 43 -0.29 40.45 -0.55
N ASP A 44 0.79 39.71 -0.59
CA ASP A 44 2.09 40.12 -0.07
C ASP A 44 3.00 40.51 -1.22
N ALA A 45 3.02 41.81 -1.56
CA ALA A 45 3.82 42.36 -2.65
C ALA A 45 5.33 42.05 -2.56
N ALA A 46 5.81 41.76 -1.34
CA ALA A 46 7.19 41.36 -1.12
C ALA A 46 7.47 39.89 -1.56
N LEU A 47 6.52 39.01 -1.42
CA LEU A 47 6.61 37.62 -1.88
C LEU A 47 6.27 37.53 -3.38
N GLU A 48 5.22 38.20 -3.83
CA GLU A 48 4.75 38.09 -5.22
C GLU A 48 5.86 38.48 -6.23
N ARG A 49 6.62 39.52 -5.94
CA ARG A 49 7.70 40.00 -6.83
C ARG A 49 8.93 39.07 -6.86
N ARG A 50 9.01 38.09 -5.99
CA ARG A 50 10.20 37.25 -5.84
C ARG A 50 10.01 35.81 -6.26
N PHE A 51 8.78 35.43 -6.55
CA PHE A 51 8.45 34.08 -7.02
C PHE A 51 7.88 34.12 -8.43
N GLN A 52 8.48 33.35 -9.33
CA GLN A 52 7.91 33.05 -10.63
C GLN A 52 6.79 32.02 -10.45
N LYS A 53 5.60 32.35 -10.93
CA LYS A 53 4.45 31.42 -10.92
C LYS A 53 4.68 30.31 -11.95
N VAL A 54 4.53 29.06 -11.53
CA VAL A 54 4.49 27.90 -12.41
C VAL A 54 3.21 27.16 -12.10
N LEU A 55 2.25 27.19 -13.02
CA LEU A 55 1.02 26.43 -12.89
C LEU A 55 1.28 24.96 -13.23
N VAL A 56 0.85 24.07 -12.36
CA VAL A 56 0.92 22.62 -12.57
C VAL A 56 -0.51 22.12 -12.73
N ASP A 57 -0.87 21.82 -13.97
CA ASP A 57 -2.20 21.27 -14.29
C ASP A 57 -2.25 19.76 -14.08
N GLU A 58 -3.47 19.23 -14.00
CA GLU A 58 -3.70 17.78 -13.96
C GLU A 58 -3.21 17.16 -15.28
N PRO A 59 -2.38 16.09 -15.24
CA PRO A 59 -1.94 15.42 -16.46
C PRO A 59 -3.09 14.72 -17.17
N SER A 60 -2.95 14.54 -18.47
CA SER A 60 -3.87 13.72 -19.26
C SER A 60 -3.80 12.24 -18.86
N VAL A 61 -4.77 11.44 -19.33
CA VAL A 61 -4.73 9.98 -19.15
C VAL A 61 -3.46 9.40 -19.77
N ASP A 62 -3.08 9.83 -20.97
CA ASP A 62 -1.87 9.35 -21.66
C ASP A 62 -0.59 9.73 -20.90
N ASP A 63 -0.50 10.96 -20.39
CA ASP A 63 0.62 11.39 -19.54
C ASP A 63 0.68 10.58 -18.25
N THR A 64 -0.47 10.30 -17.66
CA THR A 64 -0.59 9.46 -16.46
C THR A 64 -0.09 8.04 -16.71
N ILE A 65 -0.44 7.42 -17.83
CA ILE A 65 0.07 6.10 -18.22
C ILE A 65 1.61 6.13 -18.32
N ALA A 66 2.18 7.18 -18.92
CA ALA A 66 3.64 7.33 -19.00
C ALA A 66 4.29 7.46 -17.60
N ILE A 67 3.69 8.24 -16.71
CA ILE A 67 4.12 8.40 -15.31
C ILE A 67 4.06 7.03 -14.59
N LEU A 68 2.95 6.30 -14.68
CA LEU A 68 2.78 5.00 -14.04
C LEU A 68 3.77 3.96 -14.55
N ARG A 69 4.08 3.95 -15.86
CA ARG A 69 5.15 3.10 -16.42
C ARG A 69 6.50 3.41 -15.81
N GLY A 70 6.81 4.67 -15.56
CA GLY A 70 8.03 5.10 -14.89
C GLY A 70 8.11 4.70 -13.41
N LEU A 71 6.96 4.51 -12.75
CA LEU A 71 6.85 4.10 -11.35
C LEU A 71 6.71 2.59 -11.16
N LYS A 72 6.35 1.85 -12.20
CA LYS A 72 6.01 0.42 -12.18
C LYS A 72 6.99 -0.40 -11.36
N GLU A 73 8.27 -0.36 -11.70
CA GLU A 73 9.30 -1.18 -11.06
C GLU A 73 9.38 -0.96 -9.54
N ARG A 74 9.20 0.28 -9.09
CA ARG A 74 9.21 0.62 -7.66
C ARG A 74 8.05 0.00 -6.91
N TYR A 75 6.85 0.00 -7.51
CA TYR A 75 5.66 -0.61 -6.92
C TYR A 75 5.73 -2.14 -6.96
N GLU A 76 6.25 -2.73 -8.03
CA GLU A 76 6.50 -4.17 -8.12
C GLU A 76 7.45 -4.65 -7.01
N ILE A 77 8.55 -3.94 -6.79
CA ILE A 77 9.50 -4.25 -5.72
C ILE A 77 8.86 -4.06 -4.34
N HIS A 78 8.09 -2.98 -4.15
CA HIS A 78 7.49 -2.66 -2.86
C HIS A 78 6.45 -3.70 -2.42
N HIS A 79 5.57 -4.09 -3.33
CA HIS A 79 4.50 -5.05 -3.05
C HIS A 79 4.89 -6.51 -3.30
N GLY A 80 5.96 -6.77 -4.05
CA GLY A 80 6.36 -8.12 -4.43
C GLY A 80 5.38 -8.79 -5.40
N VAL A 81 4.75 -8.00 -6.27
CA VAL A 81 3.79 -8.47 -7.30
C VAL A 81 4.17 -7.90 -8.66
N GLU A 82 3.81 -8.60 -9.73
CA GLU A 82 3.99 -8.12 -11.09
C GLU A 82 2.82 -7.22 -11.50
N ILE A 83 3.11 -6.06 -12.09
CA ILE A 83 2.12 -5.11 -12.61
C ILE A 83 2.18 -5.11 -14.12
N THR A 84 1.15 -5.60 -14.79
CA THR A 84 1.10 -5.66 -16.25
C THR A 84 0.81 -4.30 -16.88
N ASP A 85 1.23 -4.08 -18.14
CA ASP A 85 0.93 -2.84 -18.86
C ASP A 85 -0.58 -2.58 -19.03
N PRO A 86 -1.43 -3.59 -19.33
CA PRO A 86 -2.88 -3.41 -19.33
C PRO A 86 -3.45 -2.96 -17.97
N ALA A 87 -2.86 -3.37 -16.84
CA ALA A 87 -3.27 -2.90 -15.52
C ALA A 87 -2.96 -1.41 -15.33
N ILE A 88 -1.82 -0.94 -15.83
CA ILE A 88 -1.44 0.48 -15.81
C ILE A 88 -2.43 1.32 -16.61
N VAL A 89 -2.75 0.89 -17.84
CA VAL A 89 -3.73 1.55 -18.70
C VAL A 89 -5.11 1.59 -18.02
N ALA A 90 -5.56 0.45 -17.50
CA ALA A 90 -6.84 0.36 -16.81
C ALA A 90 -6.88 1.26 -15.55
N ALA A 91 -5.80 1.35 -14.78
CA ALA A 91 -5.73 2.22 -13.61
C ALA A 91 -5.90 3.69 -13.98
N ALA A 92 -5.25 4.17 -15.04
CA ALA A 92 -5.40 5.54 -15.52
C ALA A 92 -6.82 5.83 -16.04
N GLU A 93 -7.36 4.97 -16.90
CA GLU A 93 -8.68 5.15 -17.50
C GLU A 93 -9.82 5.04 -16.47
N LEU A 94 -9.79 4.01 -15.61
CA LEU A 94 -10.85 3.77 -14.64
C LEU A 94 -10.83 4.83 -13.52
N SER A 95 -9.65 5.22 -13.04
CA SER A 95 -9.56 6.29 -12.05
C SER A 95 -10.05 7.62 -12.61
N HIS A 96 -9.72 7.94 -13.87
CA HIS A 96 -10.22 9.15 -14.54
C HIS A 96 -11.75 9.14 -14.65
N ARG A 97 -12.33 7.98 -15.00
CA ARG A 97 -13.78 7.84 -15.24
C ARG A 97 -14.61 7.82 -13.96
N TYR A 98 -14.14 7.12 -12.92
CA TYR A 98 -14.96 6.81 -11.75
C TYR A 98 -14.57 7.55 -10.48
N ILE A 99 -13.34 8.06 -10.38
CA ILE A 99 -12.89 8.83 -9.21
C ILE A 99 -12.90 10.31 -9.58
N THR A 100 -13.93 11.03 -9.15
CA THR A 100 -14.17 12.43 -9.54
C THR A 100 -13.72 13.46 -8.50
N ASP A 101 -13.44 13.03 -7.28
CA ASP A 101 -13.05 13.85 -6.15
C ASP A 101 -11.53 13.97 -5.95
N ARG A 102 -10.75 13.33 -6.82
CA ARG A 102 -9.27 13.34 -6.83
C ARG A 102 -8.73 13.61 -8.23
N PHE A 103 -7.46 13.98 -8.31
CA PHE A 103 -6.77 14.33 -9.54
C PHE A 103 -5.80 13.23 -9.98
N LEU A 104 -5.55 13.16 -11.29
CA LEU A 104 -4.45 12.43 -11.87
C LEU A 104 -3.11 13.16 -11.56
N PRO A 105 -1.97 12.45 -11.39
CA PRO A 105 -1.83 10.99 -11.47
C PRO A 105 -2.17 10.26 -10.16
N ASP A 106 -2.37 10.97 -9.05
CA ASP A 106 -2.46 10.41 -7.70
C ASP A 106 -3.56 9.36 -7.58
N LYS A 107 -4.77 9.62 -8.08
CA LYS A 107 -5.87 8.64 -8.03
C LYS A 107 -5.60 7.35 -8.80
N ALA A 108 -4.78 7.39 -9.84
CA ALA A 108 -4.37 6.22 -10.59
C ALA A 108 -3.25 5.44 -9.88
N ILE A 109 -2.34 6.17 -9.22
CA ILE A 109 -1.31 5.60 -8.36
C ILE A 109 -1.95 4.89 -7.17
N ASP A 110 -2.89 5.53 -6.47
CA ASP A 110 -3.63 4.95 -5.34
C ASP A 110 -4.35 3.65 -5.76
N LEU A 111 -4.93 3.63 -6.96
CA LEU A 111 -5.63 2.44 -7.47
C LEU A 111 -4.68 1.26 -7.71
N ILE A 112 -3.47 1.52 -8.22
CA ILE A 112 -2.45 0.48 -8.39
C ILE A 112 -1.95 0.00 -7.03
N ASP A 113 -1.68 0.92 -6.11
CA ASP A 113 -1.19 0.61 -4.77
C ASP A 113 -2.16 -0.28 -4.00
N GLU A 114 -3.44 0.08 -3.99
CA GLU A 114 -4.51 -0.69 -3.35
C GLU A 114 -4.70 -2.07 -3.99
N ALA A 115 -4.69 -2.13 -5.33
CA ALA A 115 -4.84 -3.39 -6.05
C ALA A 115 -3.66 -4.34 -5.80
N ALA A 116 -2.43 -3.81 -5.82
CA ALA A 116 -1.21 -4.57 -5.55
C ALA A 116 -1.17 -5.08 -4.10
N ALA A 117 -1.53 -4.23 -3.13
CA ALA A 117 -1.62 -4.61 -1.73
C ALA A 117 -2.65 -5.73 -1.50
N ARG A 118 -3.80 -5.65 -2.18
CA ARG A 118 -4.85 -6.67 -2.10
C ARG A 118 -4.38 -8.01 -2.68
N ILE A 119 -3.76 -8.00 -3.86
CA ILE A 119 -3.21 -9.22 -4.48
C ILE A 119 -2.13 -9.82 -3.58
N LYS A 120 -1.26 -9.00 -3.00
CA LYS A 120 -0.24 -9.47 -2.06
C LYS A 120 -0.86 -10.18 -0.85
N MET A 121 -1.92 -9.60 -0.27
CA MET A 121 -2.66 -10.26 0.82
C MET A 121 -3.28 -11.58 0.39
N GLU A 122 -3.82 -11.68 -0.83
CA GLU A 122 -4.38 -12.92 -1.37
C GLU A 122 -3.30 -13.98 -1.58
N ILE A 123 -2.13 -13.61 -2.09
CA ILE A 123 -0.96 -14.49 -2.26
C ILE A 123 -0.44 -14.98 -0.90
N ASP A 124 -0.34 -14.10 0.08
CA ASP A 124 0.17 -14.43 1.41
C ASP A 124 -0.87 -15.16 2.28
N SER A 125 -2.14 -15.16 1.88
CA SER A 125 -3.22 -15.82 2.60
C SER A 125 -3.19 -17.33 2.36
N LYS A 126 -3.02 -18.09 3.44
CA LYS A 126 -3.11 -19.55 3.40
C LYS A 126 -4.48 -19.99 2.86
N PRO A 127 -4.56 -20.83 1.83
CA PRO A 127 -5.84 -21.32 1.32
C PRO A 127 -6.70 -21.95 2.41
N GLU A 128 -8.01 -21.72 2.36
CA GLU A 128 -8.96 -22.24 3.35
C GLU A 128 -8.86 -23.75 3.53
N ALA A 129 -8.58 -24.49 2.44
CA ALA A 129 -8.38 -25.92 2.47
C ALA A 129 -7.17 -26.32 3.34
N LEU A 130 -6.03 -25.62 3.17
CA LEU A 130 -4.84 -25.83 3.98
C LEU A 130 -5.06 -25.46 5.46
N ASP A 131 -5.78 -24.36 5.74
CA ASP A 131 -6.10 -23.95 7.11
C ASP A 131 -6.99 -24.99 7.83
N LYS A 132 -7.98 -25.55 7.13
CA LYS A 132 -8.85 -26.62 7.66
C LYS A 132 -8.06 -27.88 7.98
N LEU A 133 -7.16 -28.31 7.09
CA LEU A 133 -6.31 -29.49 7.31
C LEU A 133 -5.37 -29.28 8.50
N ASP A 134 -4.76 -28.10 8.58
CA ASP A 134 -3.86 -27.74 9.68
C ASP A 134 -4.56 -27.82 11.05
N ARG A 135 -5.72 -27.19 11.15
CA ARG A 135 -6.55 -27.24 12.37
C ARG A 135 -6.94 -28.67 12.74
N ARG A 136 -7.30 -29.50 11.76
CA ARG A 136 -7.64 -30.89 11.98
C ARG A 136 -6.43 -31.68 12.44
N LEU A 137 -5.27 -31.49 11.84
CA LEU A 137 -4.02 -32.14 12.26
C LEU A 137 -3.63 -31.76 13.70
N ILE A 138 -3.74 -30.48 14.06
CA ILE A 138 -3.49 -30.03 15.44
C ILE A 138 -4.44 -30.72 16.41
N GLN A 139 -5.73 -30.82 16.11
CA GLN A 139 -6.73 -31.47 16.93
C GLN A 139 -6.39 -32.94 17.13
N LEU A 140 -6.06 -33.67 16.05
CA LEU A 140 -5.71 -35.10 16.12
C LEU A 140 -4.41 -35.34 16.89
N LYS A 141 -3.41 -34.46 16.74
CA LYS A 141 -2.16 -34.52 17.50
C LYS A 141 -2.39 -34.33 19.00
N ILE A 142 -3.27 -33.43 19.39
CA ILE A 142 -3.67 -33.24 20.79
C ILE A 142 -4.40 -34.48 21.31
N GLU A 143 -5.35 -35.01 20.54
CA GLU A 143 -6.10 -36.22 20.90
C GLU A 143 -5.17 -37.44 21.03
N ARG A 144 -4.21 -37.59 20.11
CA ARG A 144 -3.18 -38.63 20.19
C ARG A 144 -2.41 -38.58 21.51
N GLU A 145 -1.96 -37.41 21.93
CA GLU A 145 -1.22 -37.24 23.20
C GLU A 145 -2.09 -37.54 24.44
N ALA A 146 -3.40 -37.31 24.36
CA ALA A 146 -4.34 -37.66 25.41
C ALA A 146 -4.54 -39.17 25.47
N VAL A 147 -4.82 -39.83 24.35
CA VAL A 147 -5.09 -41.28 24.26
C VAL A 147 -3.84 -42.11 24.58
N LYS A 148 -2.63 -41.65 24.26
CA LYS A 148 -1.37 -42.32 24.63
C LYS A 148 -1.20 -42.55 26.14
N LYS A 149 -1.87 -41.76 26.98
CA LYS A 149 -1.80 -41.90 28.43
C LYS A 149 -2.72 -43.02 28.98
N GLU A 150 -3.66 -43.46 28.17
CA GLU A 150 -4.60 -44.53 28.50
C GLU A 150 -4.00 -45.90 28.10
N LYS A 151 -4.31 -46.97 28.85
CA LYS A 151 -3.69 -48.27 28.66
C LYS A 151 -4.66 -49.38 28.27
N ASP A 152 -5.93 -49.09 28.13
CA ASP A 152 -6.95 -50.07 27.76
C ASP A 152 -6.91 -50.40 26.25
N ASP A 153 -7.44 -51.53 25.87
CA ASP A 153 -7.39 -52.04 24.49
C ASP A 153 -8.26 -51.23 23.53
N ALA A 154 -9.29 -50.54 24.03
CA ALA A 154 -10.10 -49.62 23.21
C ALA A 154 -9.29 -48.37 22.83
N SER A 155 -8.53 -47.82 23.77
CA SER A 155 -7.66 -46.68 23.55
C SER A 155 -6.49 -47.00 22.61
N LYS A 156 -5.96 -48.22 22.63
CA LYS A 156 -4.94 -48.63 21.64
C LYS A 156 -5.46 -48.64 20.22
N LYS A 157 -6.66 -49.24 20.00
CA LYS A 157 -7.28 -49.22 18.67
C LYS A 157 -7.61 -47.79 18.19
N ARG A 158 -8.02 -46.92 19.11
CA ARG A 158 -8.27 -45.51 18.81
C ARG A 158 -6.98 -44.76 18.44
N LEU A 159 -5.88 -45.09 19.13
CA LEU A 159 -4.56 -44.52 18.84
C LEU A 159 -4.10 -44.90 17.43
N GLU A 160 -4.20 -46.16 17.04
CA GLU A 160 -3.87 -46.64 15.69
C GLU A 160 -4.68 -45.85 14.62
N HIS A 161 -5.99 -45.70 14.83
CA HIS A 161 -6.85 -44.99 13.90
C HIS A 161 -6.48 -43.50 13.80
N ILE A 162 -6.15 -42.86 14.91
CA ILE A 162 -5.70 -41.46 14.94
C ILE A 162 -4.36 -41.31 14.19
N GLU A 163 -3.43 -42.26 14.38
CA GLU A 163 -2.12 -42.21 13.71
C GLU A 163 -2.26 -42.38 12.20
N ASP A 164 -3.10 -43.32 11.74
CA ASP A 164 -3.42 -43.49 10.32
C ASP A 164 -4.08 -42.23 9.70
N GLU A 165 -5.00 -41.61 10.44
CA GLU A 165 -5.67 -40.38 9.98
C GLU A 165 -4.66 -39.22 9.90
N ILE A 166 -3.77 -39.07 10.88
CA ILE A 166 -2.71 -38.07 10.86
C ILE A 166 -1.80 -38.26 9.64
N GLU A 167 -1.32 -39.47 9.39
CA GLU A 167 -0.43 -39.75 8.26
C GLU A 167 -1.09 -39.44 6.92
N ARG A 168 -2.37 -39.78 6.76
CA ARG A 168 -3.13 -39.45 5.56
C ARG A 168 -3.27 -37.93 5.36
N LEU A 169 -3.65 -37.21 6.41
CA LEU A 169 -3.85 -35.77 6.34
C LEU A 169 -2.53 -34.98 6.19
N GLU A 170 -1.42 -35.48 6.73
CA GLU A 170 -0.09 -34.91 6.53
C GLU A 170 0.37 -35.02 5.07
N ARG A 171 0.06 -36.13 4.40
CA ARG A 171 0.32 -36.25 2.96
C ARG A 171 -0.53 -35.28 2.13
N GLU A 172 -1.83 -35.23 2.41
CA GLU A 172 -2.76 -34.32 1.74
C GLU A 172 -2.37 -32.86 1.95
N TYR A 173 -1.93 -32.50 3.16
CA TYR A 173 -1.42 -31.17 3.47
C TYR A 173 -0.16 -30.84 2.68
N ALA A 174 0.81 -31.77 2.60
CA ALA A 174 2.04 -31.57 1.86
C ALA A 174 1.80 -31.37 0.36
N ASP A 175 0.90 -32.19 -0.24
CA ASP A 175 0.54 -32.07 -1.65
C ASP A 175 -0.12 -30.70 -1.96
N LEU A 176 -1.05 -30.24 -1.12
CA LEU A 176 -1.70 -28.95 -1.28
C LEU A 176 -0.74 -27.77 -1.01
N GLU A 177 0.17 -27.91 -0.05
CA GLU A 177 1.18 -26.90 0.24
C GLU A 177 2.17 -26.73 -0.92
N GLU A 178 2.55 -27.82 -1.57
CA GLU A 178 3.42 -27.79 -2.76
C GLU A 178 2.73 -27.04 -3.90
N VAL A 179 1.46 -27.33 -4.17
CA VAL A 179 0.65 -26.61 -5.19
C VAL A 179 0.50 -25.14 -4.87
N TRP A 180 0.35 -24.79 -3.60
CA TRP A 180 0.20 -23.39 -3.18
C TRP A 180 1.50 -22.59 -3.27
N LYS A 181 2.66 -23.23 -3.06
CA LYS A 181 3.98 -22.57 -3.11
C LYS A 181 4.57 -22.53 -4.52
N ALA A 182 4.01 -23.28 -5.49
CA ALA A 182 4.44 -23.29 -6.88
C ALA A 182 3.89 -22.11 -7.67
#